data_17738a695bb71014183654fbce8ea306
#
_entry.id   17738a695bb71014183654fbce8ea306
#
_cell.length_a   1.000
_cell.length_b   1.000
_cell.length_c   1.000
_cell.angle_alpha   90.00
_cell.angle_beta   90.00
_cell.angle_gamma   90.00
#
_symmetry.space_group_name_H-M   'P 1'
#
loop_
_entity.id
_entity.type
_entity.pdbx_description
1 polymer ?
#
loop_
_entity_poly.entity_id
_entity_poly.type
_entity_poly.pdbx_seq_one_letter_code
_entity_poly.pdbx_strand_id
1 'polypeptide(L)'
;MNDVSLISCLGVAQDLPLLPHFLDHYRTLGVMTERIHVILNASDPDDPRLDEARAILEAHGTAAPDIWIAPYTSASMWARRRDLQSRVSDASDWILNADIDDFHVYPAPLAEITAWMARIGATCLQGPFVDRLAEGGRLAPVEARPDLEAQFPIEAEAMLALAGTGTNHDHWGSVKLMLHRGNVLPSRGGHHPVPDPARVRFAYGQPLAAFARATDPGFRFALPFRVDHFKWTDGLRTGLEHRLATPGVSEAGREYGGKLLAYLDREGRIDLNHVAIRSGTGMAPGWRTRAALLRAAAAARRAARRVSGLVRPAKSAAS
;
A
#
# COMPACT_ATOMS: atom_id res chain seq x y z
N MET A 1 -11.59 -14.13 -18.56
CA MET A 1 -10.22 -14.07 -18.02
C MET A 1 -10.14 -12.88 -17.09
N ASN A 2 -9.43 -12.98 -15.95
CA ASN A 2 -9.24 -11.82 -15.08
C ASN A 2 -8.18 -10.93 -15.68
N ASP A 3 -8.58 -9.78 -16.22
CA ASP A 3 -7.67 -8.78 -16.76
C ASP A 3 -7.11 -7.93 -15.60
N VAL A 4 -6.39 -8.61 -14.69
CA VAL A 4 -5.71 -8.00 -13.54
C VAL A 4 -4.22 -8.02 -13.78
N SER A 5 -3.58 -6.86 -13.81
CA SER A 5 -2.13 -6.71 -13.84
C SER A 5 -1.61 -6.21 -12.51
N LEU A 6 -0.44 -6.66 -12.11
CA LEU A 6 0.29 -6.17 -10.95
C LEU A 6 1.44 -5.29 -11.41
N ILE A 7 1.57 -4.10 -10.83
CA ILE A 7 2.69 -3.19 -11.08
C ILE A 7 3.43 -2.92 -9.78
N SER A 8 4.72 -3.22 -9.76
CA SER A 8 5.59 -3.00 -8.61
C SER A 8 6.90 -2.33 -8.98
N CYS A 9 7.66 -1.92 -7.98
CA CYS A 9 9.04 -1.45 -8.14
C CYS A 9 9.88 -2.01 -7.00
N LEU A 10 10.98 -2.67 -7.37
CA LEU A 10 11.97 -3.22 -6.45
C LEU A 10 13.20 -2.33 -6.43
N GLY A 11 13.57 -1.82 -5.28
CA GLY A 11 14.93 -1.33 -5.01
C GLY A 11 15.83 -2.52 -4.66
N VAL A 12 16.68 -2.95 -5.60
CA VAL A 12 17.45 -4.21 -5.42
C VAL A 12 18.35 -4.21 -4.19
N ALA A 13 18.73 -3.02 -3.72
CA ALA A 13 19.59 -2.89 -2.55
C ALA A 13 18.90 -3.21 -1.21
N GLN A 14 17.58 -3.19 -1.16
CA GLN A 14 16.83 -3.20 0.10
C GLN A 14 15.81 -4.34 0.18
N ASP A 15 15.03 -4.54 -0.89
CA ASP A 15 13.82 -5.37 -0.83
C ASP A 15 13.97 -6.71 -1.56
N LEU A 16 15.17 -7.02 -2.08
CA LEU A 16 15.41 -8.25 -2.85
C LEU A 16 15.02 -9.55 -2.11
N PRO A 17 15.27 -9.72 -0.80
CA PRO A 17 14.84 -10.92 -0.07
C PRO A 17 13.33 -11.14 -0.05
N LEU A 18 12.51 -10.09 -0.20
CA LEU A 18 11.06 -10.19 -0.25
C LEU A 18 10.53 -10.64 -1.62
N LEU A 19 11.33 -10.49 -2.70
CA LEU A 19 10.86 -10.70 -4.07
C LEU A 19 10.27 -12.09 -4.32
N PRO A 20 10.90 -13.22 -3.93
CA PRO A 20 10.31 -14.54 -4.15
C PRO A 20 8.96 -14.72 -3.45
N HIS A 21 8.86 -14.28 -2.19
CA HIS A 21 7.62 -14.33 -1.41
C HIS A 21 6.52 -13.47 -2.04
N PHE A 22 6.87 -12.27 -2.53
CA PHE A 22 5.97 -11.36 -3.21
C PHE A 22 5.38 -12.00 -4.47
N LEU A 23 6.21 -12.60 -5.31
CA LEU A 23 5.77 -13.26 -6.54
C LEU A 23 4.86 -14.45 -6.27
N ASP A 24 5.21 -15.29 -5.31
CA ASP A 24 4.39 -16.44 -4.90
C ASP A 24 3.05 -16.02 -4.31
N HIS A 25 3.02 -14.95 -3.50
CA HIS A 25 1.79 -14.40 -2.94
C HIS A 25 0.81 -13.95 -4.04
N TYR A 26 1.27 -13.11 -4.98
CA TYR A 26 0.38 -12.57 -6.02
C TYR A 26 -0.04 -13.62 -7.04
N ARG A 27 0.81 -14.61 -7.32
CA ARG A 27 0.43 -15.80 -8.09
C ARG A 27 -0.67 -16.59 -7.37
N THR A 28 -0.56 -16.78 -6.07
CA THR A 28 -1.58 -17.46 -5.24
C THR A 28 -2.90 -16.67 -5.20
N LEU A 29 -2.85 -15.34 -5.24
CA LEU A 29 -4.04 -14.50 -5.40
C LEU A 29 -4.71 -14.63 -6.78
N GLY A 30 -4.07 -15.30 -7.73
CA GLY A 30 -4.60 -15.53 -9.08
C GLY A 30 -4.19 -14.48 -10.10
N VAL A 31 -3.12 -13.72 -9.86
CA VAL A 31 -2.49 -12.88 -10.89
C VAL A 31 -1.67 -13.79 -11.81
N MET A 32 -1.92 -13.72 -13.11
CA MET A 32 -1.11 -14.44 -14.10
C MET A 32 0.33 -13.88 -14.09
N THR A 33 1.31 -14.77 -14.11
CA THR A 33 2.71 -14.37 -13.93
C THR A 33 3.20 -13.39 -15.00
N GLU A 34 2.79 -13.59 -16.26
CA GLU A 34 3.08 -12.69 -17.37
C GLU A 34 2.41 -11.31 -17.27
N ARG A 35 1.48 -11.14 -16.30
CA ARG A 35 0.87 -9.85 -15.95
C ARG A 35 1.45 -9.23 -14.68
N ILE A 36 2.54 -9.77 -14.17
CA ILE A 36 3.33 -9.18 -13.10
C ILE A 36 4.44 -8.34 -13.73
N HIS A 37 4.37 -7.04 -13.58
CA HIS A 37 5.29 -6.07 -14.14
C HIS A 37 6.11 -5.43 -13.02
N VAL A 38 7.42 -5.63 -13.04
CA VAL A 38 8.35 -5.12 -12.02
C VAL A 38 9.33 -4.15 -12.64
N ILE A 39 9.47 -2.97 -12.01
CA ILE A 39 10.56 -2.05 -12.28
C ILE A 39 11.70 -2.42 -11.33
N LEU A 40 12.88 -2.73 -11.86
CA LEU A 40 14.08 -2.96 -11.06
C LEU A 40 14.89 -1.66 -10.99
N ASN A 41 15.06 -1.14 -9.78
CA ASN A 41 15.89 0.04 -9.55
C ASN A 41 17.21 -0.32 -8.89
N ALA A 42 18.29 0.18 -9.48
CA ALA A 42 19.62 0.21 -8.88
C ALA A 42 20.24 1.59 -9.12
N SER A 43 21.16 2.00 -8.24
CA SER A 43 21.95 3.21 -8.44
C SER A 43 23.17 2.95 -9.32
N ASP A 44 23.61 1.70 -9.41
CA ASP A 44 24.74 1.23 -10.19
C ASP A 44 24.29 0.18 -11.22
N PRO A 45 24.64 0.31 -12.52
CA PRO A 45 24.30 -0.69 -13.53
C PRO A 45 25.00 -2.03 -13.31
N ASP A 46 26.12 -2.04 -12.60
CA ASP A 46 26.92 -3.24 -12.32
C ASP A 46 26.58 -3.87 -10.95
N ASP A 47 25.48 -3.46 -10.30
CA ASP A 47 25.03 -4.06 -9.04
C ASP A 47 24.64 -5.53 -9.28
N PRO A 48 25.36 -6.52 -8.67
CA PRO A 48 25.11 -7.94 -8.90
C PRO A 48 23.69 -8.38 -8.52
N ARG A 49 23.01 -7.64 -7.64
CA ARG A 49 21.62 -7.88 -7.26
C ARG A 49 20.61 -7.64 -8.38
N LEU A 50 21.00 -6.89 -9.42
CA LEU A 50 20.17 -6.76 -10.62
C LEU A 50 20.03 -8.09 -11.36
N ASP A 51 21.15 -8.82 -11.52
CA ASP A 51 21.14 -10.10 -12.21
C ASP A 51 20.42 -11.16 -11.36
N GLU A 52 20.60 -11.13 -10.05
CA GLU A 52 19.84 -11.98 -9.13
C GLU A 52 18.34 -11.71 -9.21
N ALA A 53 17.91 -10.45 -9.18
CA ALA A 53 16.49 -10.07 -9.32
C ALA A 53 15.92 -10.51 -10.67
N ARG A 54 16.67 -10.33 -11.77
CA ARG A 54 16.28 -10.81 -13.10
C ARG A 54 16.09 -12.32 -13.13
N ALA A 55 17.04 -13.07 -12.57
CA ALA A 55 16.95 -14.53 -12.52
C ALA A 55 15.73 -15.01 -11.73
N ILE A 56 15.40 -14.35 -10.61
CA ILE A 56 14.19 -14.65 -9.83
C ILE A 56 12.92 -14.38 -10.66
N LEU A 57 12.83 -13.23 -11.32
CA LEU A 57 11.67 -12.87 -12.15
C LEU A 57 11.48 -13.83 -13.31
N GLU A 58 12.57 -14.19 -13.99
CA GLU A 58 12.57 -15.16 -15.10
C GLU A 58 12.14 -16.54 -14.64
N ALA A 59 12.66 -17.02 -13.51
CA ALA A 59 12.28 -18.31 -12.93
C ALA A 59 10.78 -18.38 -12.55
N HIS A 60 10.15 -17.24 -12.23
CA HIS A 60 8.71 -17.14 -11.96
C HIS A 60 7.87 -16.88 -13.22
N GLY A 61 8.48 -16.70 -14.40
CA GLY A 61 7.78 -16.47 -15.66
C GLY A 61 7.06 -15.12 -15.73
N THR A 62 7.58 -14.08 -15.06
CA THR A 62 6.99 -12.74 -15.09
C THR A 62 7.24 -12.04 -16.43
N ALA A 63 6.56 -10.92 -16.67
CA ALA A 63 6.92 -10.03 -17.75
C ALA A 63 8.38 -9.54 -17.58
N ALA A 64 9.06 -9.26 -18.72
CA ALA A 64 10.41 -8.71 -18.68
C ALA A 64 10.45 -7.43 -17.84
N PRO A 65 11.40 -7.31 -16.90
CA PRO A 65 11.46 -6.16 -16.01
C PRO A 65 11.86 -4.87 -16.74
N ASP A 66 11.34 -3.76 -16.25
CA ASP A 66 11.73 -2.41 -16.66
C ASP A 66 12.94 -1.97 -15.81
N ILE A 67 14.12 -1.77 -16.44
CA ILE A 67 15.35 -1.46 -15.72
C ILE A 67 15.49 0.05 -15.55
N TRP A 68 15.72 0.45 -14.30
CA TRP A 68 15.90 1.85 -13.92
C TRP A 68 17.20 2.06 -13.14
N ILE A 69 18.22 2.61 -13.82
CA ILE A 69 19.51 2.94 -13.20
C ILE A 69 19.53 4.42 -12.87
N ALA A 70 19.30 4.75 -11.62
CA ALA A 70 19.42 6.09 -11.05
C ALA A 70 19.21 6.05 -9.52
N PRO A 71 19.59 7.08 -8.77
CA PRO A 71 19.19 7.23 -7.37
C PRO A 71 17.67 7.18 -7.21
N TYR A 72 17.22 6.39 -6.25
CA TYR A 72 15.79 6.22 -5.99
C TYR A 72 15.16 7.47 -5.40
N THR A 73 14.14 7.99 -6.03
CA THR A 73 13.23 8.97 -5.44
C THR A 73 11.79 8.55 -5.62
N SER A 74 10.94 8.81 -4.62
CA SER A 74 9.52 8.50 -4.73
C SER A 74 8.86 9.20 -5.92
N ALA A 75 9.31 10.40 -6.30
CA ALA A 75 8.76 11.12 -7.47
C ALA A 75 9.04 10.38 -8.78
N SER A 76 10.30 9.97 -9.00
CA SER A 76 10.72 9.24 -10.19
C SER A 76 10.09 7.86 -10.28
N MET A 77 10.04 7.14 -9.15
CA MET A 77 9.41 5.83 -9.06
C MET A 77 7.92 5.88 -9.47
N TRP A 78 7.15 6.83 -8.90
CA TRP A 78 5.73 6.94 -9.24
C TRP A 78 5.48 7.46 -10.65
N ALA A 79 6.38 8.26 -11.22
CA ALA A 79 6.31 8.64 -12.63
C ALA A 79 6.47 7.41 -13.52
N ARG A 80 7.48 6.56 -13.24
CA ARG A 80 7.73 5.30 -13.97
C ARG A 80 6.61 4.29 -13.83
N ARG A 81 6.05 4.12 -12.64
CA ARG A 81 4.90 3.20 -12.45
C ARG A 81 3.68 3.64 -13.26
N ARG A 82 3.40 4.95 -13.33
CA ARG A 82 2.29 5.48 -14.16
C ARG A 82 2.56 5.33 -15.66
N ASP A 83 3.81 5.53 -16.08
CA ASP A 83 4.22 5.28 -17.46
C ASP A 83 4.07 3.79 -17.81
N LEU A 84 4.57 2.90 -16.97
CA LEU A 84 4.39 1.46 -17.13
C LEU A 84 2.91 1.07 -17.17
N GLN A 85 2.09 1.60 -16.27
CA GLN A 85 0.65 1.38 -16.26
C GLN A 85 0.03 1.75 -17.62
N SER A 86 0.41 2.89 -18.20
CA SER A 86 -0.14 3.33 -19.50
C SER A 86 0.28 2.44 -20.68
N ARG A 87 1.37 1.69 -20.54
CA ARG A 87 1.87 0.76 -21.57
C ARG A 87 1.26 -0.65 -21.45
N VAL A 88 0.91 -1.08 -20.25
CA VAL A 88 0.54 -2.48 -19.98
C VAL A 88 -0.95 -2.68 -19.66
N SER A 89 -1.76 -1.62 -19.65
CA SER A 89 -3.19 -1.72 -19.33
C SER A 89 -4.07 -0.77 -20.12
N ASP A 90 -5.27 -1.24 -20.42
CA ASP A 90 -6.35 -0.43 -20.94
C ASP A 90 -7.18 0.20 -19.80
N ALA A 91 -8.02 1.19 -20.16
CA ALA A 91 -8.86 1.91 -19.20
C ALA A 91 -9.80 1.01 -18.38
N SER A 92 -10.21 -0.13 -18.95
CA SER A 92 -11.12 -1.10 -18.36
C SER A 92 -10.43 -2.17 -17.54
N ASP A 93 -9.11 -2.31 -17.62
CA ASP A 93 -8.35 -3.31 -16.87
C ASP A 93 -8.34 -2.99 -15.38
N TRP A 94 -8.01 -4.00 -14.59
CA TRP A 94 -7.76 -3.85 -13.16
C TRP A 94 -6.26 -3.90 -12.88
N ILE A 95 -5.80 -2.95 -12.06
CA ILE A 95 -4.40 -2.84 -11.65
C ILE A 95 -4.29 -3.05 -10.15
N LEU A 96 -3.46 -3.98 -9.75
CA LEU A 96 -2.93 -4.08 -8.39
C LEU A 96 -1.70 -3.18 -8.28
N ASN A 97 -1.71 -2.33 -7.26
CA ASN A 97 -0.63 -1.40 -7.00
C ASN A 97 0.01 -1.74 -5.65
N ALA A 98 1.14 -2.46 -5.68
CA ALA A 98 1.84 -2.93 -4.48
C ALA A 98 3.32 -2.54 -4.51
N ASP A 99 3.87 -2.12 -3.38
CA ASP A 99 5.31 -2.10 -3.16
C ASP A 99 5.77 -3.53 -2.82
N ILE A 100 7.06 -3.83 -2.86
CA ILE A 100 7.54 -5.21 -2.65
C ILE A 100 7.28 -5.69 -1.20
N ASP A 101 7.15 -4.77 -0.27
CA ASP A 101 6.79 -5.03 1.14
C ASP A 101 5.26 -5.04 1.41
N ASP A 102 4.42 -4.87 0.36
CA ASP A 102 2.96 -4.84 0.43
C ASP A 102 2.34 -6.17 -0.04
N PHE A 103 1.71 -6.92 0.84
CA PHE A 103 1.03 -8.17 0.55
C PHE A 103 -0.48 -8.00 0.72
N HIS A 104 -1.20 -7.89 -0.40
CA HIS A 104 -2.62 -7.59 -0.37
C HIS A 104 -3.45 -8.79 0.10
N VAL A 105 -4.35 -8.57 1.05
CA VAL A 105 -5.27 -9.58 1.56
C VAL A 105 -6.69 -9.24 1.15
N TYR A 106 -7.33 -10.18 0.44
CA TYR A 106 -8.70 -10.06 -0.05
C TYR A 106 -9.59 -11.14 0.60
N PRO A 107 -10.85 -10.80 0.94
CA PRO A 107 -11.80 -11.73 1.59
C PRO A 107 -12.40 -12.77 0.64
N ALA A 108 -12.07 -12.71 -0.65
CA ALA A 108 -12.56 -13.59 -1.71
C ALA A 108 -11.59 -13.56 -2.91
N PRO A 109 -11.67 -14.49 -3.85
CA PRO A 109 -10.86 -14.48 -5.07
C PRO A 109 -10.96 -13.14 -5.82
N LEU A 110 -9.84 -12.69 -6.44
CA LEU A 110 -9.79 -11.42 -7.17
C LEU A 110 -10.90 -11.28 -8.21
N ALA A 111 -11.28 -12.37 -8.88
CA ALA A 111 -12.40 -12.40 -9.83
C ALA A 111 -13.72 -11.94 -9.20
N GLU A 112 -14.00 -12.41 -7.98
CA GLU A 112 -15.20 -11.99 -7.24
C GLU A 112 -15.11 -10.52 -6.80
N ILE A 113 -13.94 -10.08 -6.39
CA ILE A 113 -13.71 -8.69 -5.94
C ILE A 113 -13.89 -7.74 -7.11
N THR A 114 -13.27 -8.02 -8.26
CA THR A 114 -13.39 -7.17 -9.47
C THR A 114 -14.83 -7.15 -9.99
N ALA A 115 -15.53 -8.30 -10.01
CA ALA A 115 -16.94 -8.38 -10.39
C ALA A 115 -17.84 -7.60 -9.40
N TRP A 116 -17.57 -7.69 -8.11
CA TRP A 116 -18.28 -6.90 -7.09
C TRP A 116 -18.05 -5.39 -7.28
N MET A 117 -16.79 -4.98 -7.48
CA MET A 117 -16.46 -3.57 -7.72
C MET A 117 -17.14 -3.02 -8.98
N ALA A 118 -17.13 -3.79 -10.08
CA ALA A 118 -17.83 -3.43 -11.31
C ALA A 118 -19.35 -3.24 -11.06
N ARG A 119 -19.99 -4.18 -10.36
CA ARG A 119 -21.43 -4.13 -10.05
C ARG A 119 -21.82 -2.91 -9.21
N ILE A 120 -20.98 -2.47 -8.27
CA ILE A 120 -21.24 -1.29 -7.45
C ILE A 120 -20.73 0.01 -8.09
N GLY A 121 -20.20 -0.05 -9.31
CA GLY A 121 -19.62 1.07 -10.04
C GLY A 121 -18.38 1.67 -9.40
N ALA A 122 -17.65 0.93 -8.55
CA ALA A 122 -16.41 1.39 -7.96
C ALA A 122 -15.24 1.21 -8.93
N THR A 123 -14.30 2.16 -8.88
CA THR A 123 -13.11 2.14 -9.74
C THR A 123 -11.81 2.03 -8.95
N CYS A 124 -11.87 2.15 -7.62
CA CYS A 124 -10.71 2.00 -6.76
C CYS A 124 -11.09 1.47 -5.38
N LEU A 125 -10.16 0.72 -4.78
CA LEU A 125 -10.25 0.10 -3.47
C LEU A 125 -9.02 0.45 -2.65
N GLN A 126 -9.22 0.85 -1.40
CA GLN A 126 -8.17 1.07 -0.41
C GLN A 126 -8.29 0.07 0.74
N GLY A 127 -7.15 -0.30 1.32
CA GLY A 127 -7.05 -1.03 2.57
C GLY A 127 -6.03 -0.38 3.51
N PRO A 128 -6.16 -0.56 4.84
CA PRO A 128 -5.15 -0.14 5.79
C PRO A 128 -3.93 -1.05 5.70
N PHE A 129 -2.77 -0.54 6.07
CA PHE A 129 -1.66 -1.38 6.44
C PHE A 129 -1.98 -2.12 7.73
N VAL A 130 -1.63 -3.39 7.77
CA VAL A 130 -1.46 -4.20 8.96
C VAL A 130 0.00 -4.61 8.96
N ASP A 131 0.78 -3.97 9.81
CA ASP A 131 2.21 -4.21 9.89
C ASP A 131 2.49 -5.60 10.45
N ARG A 132 3.42 -6.31 9.81
CA ARG A 132 3.85 -7.64 10.21
C ARG A 132 5.20 -7.53 10.92
N LEU A 133 5.22 -7.93 12.19
CA LEU A 133 6.39 -7.83 13.06
C LEU A 133 6.88 -9.22 13.47
N ALA A 134 8.20 -9.37 13.56
CA ALA A 134 8.80 -10.56 14.14
C ALA A 134 8.56 -10.60 15.67
N GLU A 135 8.73 -11.78 16.26
CA GLU A 135 8.58 -11.96 17.72
C GLU A 135 9.43 -10.98 18.52
N GLY A 136 8.81 -10.39 19.55
CA GLY A 136 9.42 -9.37 20.38
C GLY A 136 9.65 -8.03 19.68
N GLY A 137 9.12 -7.83 18.48
CA GLY A 137 9.26 -6.59 17.70
C GLY A 137 10.65 -6.34 17.15
N ARG A 138 11.52 -7.35 17.12
CA ARG A 138 12.86 -7.23 16.54
C ARG A 138 12.80 -6.99 15.04
N LEU A 139 13.81 -6.33 14.48
CA LEU A 139 14.02 -6.25 13.05
C LEU A 139 14.75 -7.54 12.62
N ALA A 140 14.01 -8.50 12.08
CA ALA A 140 14.56 -9.80 11.67
C ALA A 140 14.88 -9.81 10.17
N PRO A 141 15.87 -10.60 9.73
CA PRO A 141 16.09 -10.85 8.31
C PRO A 141 14.90 -11.58 7.70
N VAL A 142 14.74 -11.42 6.39
CA VAL A 142 13.79 -12.20 5.60
C VAL A 142 14.49 -13.44 5.09
N GLU A 143 14.02 -14.60 5.53
CA GLU A 143 14.55 -15.89 5.13
C GLU A 143 13.69 -16.51 4.01
N ALA A 144 14.29 -17.37 3.18
CA ALA A 144 13.54 -18.09 2.15
C ALA A 144 12.47 -19.04 2.74
N ARG A 145 12.64 -19.47 3.97
CA ARG A 145 11.74 -20.35 4.74
C ARG A 145 11.84 -20.01 6.23
N PRO A 146 10.77 -20.18 7.00
CA PRO A 146 9.39 -20.52 6.60
C PRO A 146 8.69 -19.36 5.86
N ASP A 147 7.37 -19.45 5.64
CA ASP A 147 6.58 -18.39 5.03
C ASP A 147 6.63 -17.10 5.86
N LEU A 148 6.44 -15.94 5.21
CA LEU A 148 6.58 -14.62 5.86
C LEU A 148 5.69 -14.45 7.09
N GLU A 149 4.45 -14.99 7.06
CA GLU A 149 3.54 -14.92 8.20
C GLU A 149 4.08 -15.67 9.44
N ALA A 150 4.86 -16.74 9.23
CA ALA A 150 5.51 -17.45 10.32
C ALA A 150 6.79 -16.75 10.81
N GLN A 151 7.49 -16.02 9.94
CA GLN A 151 8.66 -15.22 10.31
C GLN A 151 8.25 -13.94 11.05
N PHE A 152 7.11 -13.34 10.64
CA PHE A 152 6.57 -12.08 11.16
C PHE A 152 5.12 -12.29 11.64
N PRO A 153 4.90 -13.03 12.73
CA PRO A 153 3.58 -13.48 13.14
C PRO A 153 2.71 -12.39 13.78
N ILE A 154 3.30 -11.29 14.25
CA ILE A 154 2.57 -10.26 14.99
C ILE A 154 1.93 -9.28 14.00
N GLU A 155 0.61 -9.15 14.07
CA GLU A 155 -0.16 -8.12 13.36
C GLU A 155 -0.29 -6.87 14.22
N ALA A 156 0.15 -5.71 13.71
CA ALA A 156 0.19 -4.46 14.44
C ALA A 156 -0.15 -3.24 13.58
N GLU A 157 -0.44 -2.11 14.22
CA GLU A 157 -0.57 -0.78 13.60
C GLU A 157 0.69 0.06 13.85
N ALA A 158 1.87 -0.48 13.50
CA ALA A 158 3.15 0.17 13.76
C ALA A 158 3.36 1.41 12.86
N MET A 159 2.99 1.31 11.59
CA MET A 159 3.11 2.44 10.65
C MET A 159 2.29 3.65 11.11
N LEU A 160 1.05 3.42 11.56
CA LEU A 160 0.19 4.48 12.09
C LEU A 160 0.75 5.07 13.39
N ALA A 161 1.20 4.21 14.31
CA ALA A 161 1.64 4.65 15.63
C ALA A 161 3.00 5.38 15.60
N LEU A 162 3.95 4.90 14.79
CA LEU A 162 5.34 5.36 14.84
C LEU A 162 5.68 6.42 13.79
N ALA A 163 5.04 6.38 12.64
CA ALA A 163 5.29 7.30 11.53
C ALA A 163 4.16 8.30 11.28
N GLY A 164 2.99 8.02 11.82
CA GLY A 164 1.74 8.70 11.50
C GLY A 164 1.48 10.03 12.21
N THR A 165 2.44 10.75 12.71
CA THR A 165 2.20 11.93 13.57
C THR A 165 2.69 13.26 13.01
N GLY A 166 2.73 13.43 11.70
CA GLY A 166 3.10 14.71 11.10
C GLY A 166 1.95 15.69 10.98
N THR A 167 2.22 16.87 10.50
CA THR A 167 1.26 17.97 10.37
C THR A 167 0.32 17.84 9.16
N ASN A 168 0.54 16.86 8.27
CA ASN A 168 -0.09 16.76 6.98
C ASN A 168 -0.90 15.46 6.77
N HIS A 169 -1.94 15.20 7.58
CA HIS A 169 -2.84 14.06 7.34
C HIS A 169 -2.17 12.68 7.42
N ASP A 170 -1.45 12.43 8.47
CA ASP A 170 -0.51 11.33 8.67
C ASP A 170 -1.11 9.93 8.54
N HIS A 171 -2.33 9.75 9.02
CA HIS A 171 -3.06 8.49 8.85
C HIS A 171 -3.35 8.15 7.37
N TRP A 172 -3.19 9.08 6.45
CA TRP A 172 -3.34 8.85 5.02
C TRP A 172 -2.21 7.99 4.45
N GLY A 173 -1.01 8.10 5.01
CA GLY A 173 0.13 7.26 4.68
C GLY A 173 0.03 5.83 5.20
N SER A 174 -0.93 5.54 6.08
CA SER A 174 -1.16 4.20 6.64
C SER A 174 -2.23 3.39 5.90
N VAL A 175 -2.64 3.82 4.70
CA VAL A 175 -3.54 3.11 3.80
C VAL A 175 -2.89 2.94 2.44
N LYS A 176 -3.32 1.95 1.66
CA LYS A 176 -2.84 1.69 0.30
C LYS A 176 -4.00 1.70 -0.69
N LEU A 177 -3.76 2.26 -1.88
CA LEU A 177 -4.59 2.04 -3.04
C LEU A 177 -4.26 0.65 -3.61
N MET A 178 -5.03 -0.35 -3.22
CA MET A 178 -4.74 -1.76 -3.51
C MET A 178 -5.10 -2.16 -4.94
N LEU A 179 -6.29 -1.76 -5.39
CA LEU A 179 -6.86 -2.18 -6.67
C LEU A 179 -7.57 -0.99 -7.32
N HIS A 180 -7.32 -0.76 -8.60
CA HIS A 180 -7.98 0.33 -9.33
C HIS A 180 -8.12 0.01 -10.82
N ARG A 181 -8.97 0.76 -11.54
CA ARG A 181 -9.08 0.69 -12.99
C ARG A 181 -7.85 1.30 -13.66
N GLY A 182 -7.50 0.84 -14.86
CA GLY A 182 -6.34 1.31 -15.63
C GLY A 182 -6.37 2.81 -15.94
N ASN A 183 -7.56 3.43 -16.00
CA ASN A 183 -7.71 4.88 -16.18
C ASN A 183 -7.68 5.69 -14.87
N VAL A 184 -7.46 5.06 -13.73
CA VAL A 184 -7.25 5.71 -12.42
C VAL A 184 -5.76 5.73 -12.14
N LEU A 185 -5.19 6.91 -11.94
CA LEU A 185 -3.77 7.05 -11.68
C LEU A 185 -3.49 7.09 -10.17
N PRO A 186 -2.53 6.28 -9.67
CA PRO A 186 -2.06 6.40 -8.30
C PRO A 186 -1.35 7.75 -8.07
N SER A 187 -1.61 8.38 -6.93
CA SER A 187 -0.83 9.53 -6.48
C SER A 187 0.57 9.08 -6.03
N ARG A 188 1.46 10.04 -5.81
CA ARG A 188 2.76 9.79 -5.21
C ARG A 188 2.58 9.10 -3.84
N GLY A 189 3.31 8.01 -3.61
CA GLY A 189 3.18 7.16 -2.42
C GLY A 189 2.20 5.99 -2.60
N GLY A 190 1.32 6.00 -3.62
CA GLY A 190 0.37 4.91 -3.86
C GLY A 190 -0.73 4.75 -2.83
N HIS A 191 -0.91 5.76 -1.98
CA HIS A 191 -1.91 5.70 -0.91
C HIS A 191 -3.31 6.08 -1.40
N HIS A 192 -3.37 6.94 -2.41
CA HIS A 192 -4.62 7.50 -2.97
C HIS A 192 -4.54 7.55 -4.49
N PRO A 193 -5.70 7.56 -5.17
CA PRO A 193 -5.74 7.96 -6.57
C PRO A 193 -5.47 9.47 -6.70
N VAL A 194 -4.92 9.88 -7.84
CA VAL A 194 -4.95 11.29 -8.25
C VAL A 194 -6.42 11.73 -8.32
N PRO A 195 -6.80 12.87 -7.72
CA PRO A 195 -8.17 13.32 -7.72
C PRO A 195 -8.73 13.52 -9.15
N ASP A 196 -9.76 12.77 -9.49
CA ASP A 196 -10.51 12.88 -10.75
C ASP A 196 -11.96 12.46 -10.50
N PRO A 197 -12.91 13.41 -10.30
CA PRO A 197 -14.30 13.08 -9.98
C PRO A 197 -14.99 12.26 -11.06
N ALA A 198 -14.54 12.32 -12.32
CA ALA A 198 -15.12 11.55 -13.41
C ALA A 198 -14.70 10.07 -13.38
N ARG A 199 -13.49 9.79 -12.89
CA ARG A 199 -12.88 8.45 -12.92
C ARG A 199 -12.82 7.77 -11.57
N VAL A 200 -12.64 8.52 -10.46
CA VAL A 200 -12.38 7.97 -9.12
C VAL A 200 -13.69 7.76 -8.36
N ARG A 201 -14.02 6.50 -8.12
CA ARG A 201 -15.15 6.05 -7.28
C ARG A 201 -14.69 4.98 -6.30
N PHE A 202 -14.59 5.36 -5.03
CA PHE A 202 -14.11 4.48 -3.97
C PHE A 202 -15.09 3.35 -3.65
N ALA A 203 -14.57 2.14 -3.45
CA ALA A 203 -15.35 0.96 -3.07
C ALA A 203 -16.15 1.17 -1.77
N TYR A 204 -15.67 1.96 -0.84
CA TYR A 204 -16.38 2.35 0.39
C TYR A 204 -17.21 3.64 0.25
N GLY A 205 -17.30 4.20 -0.97
CA GLY A 205 -18.03 5.42 -1.23
C GLY A 205 -17.28 6.71 -0.90
N GLN A 206 -16.15 6.64 -0.20
CA GLN A 206 -15.22 7.74 0.09
C GLN A 206 -13.82 7.16 0.36
N PRO A 207 -12.75 7.99 0.39
CA PRO A 207 -11.44 7.56 0.84
C PRO A 207 -11.49 6.94 2.24
N LEU A 208 -10.69 5.90 2.48
CA LEU A 208 -10.67 5.21 3.78
C LEU A 208 -10.28 6.17 4.91
N ALA A 209 -9.27 7.02 4.67
CA ALA A 209 -8.84 8.03 5.62
C ALA A 209 -9.90 9.11 5.96
N ALA A 210 -10.97 9.23 5.16
CA ALA A 210 -12.05 10.17 5.43
C ALA A 210 -13.11 9.65 6.42
N PHE A 211 -13.02 8.39 6.87
CA PHE A 211 -13.90 7.88 7.91
C PHE A 211 -13.53 8.45 9.29
N ALA A 212 -14.52 8.71 10.14
CA ALA A 212 -14.28 9.28 11.47
C ALA A 212 -13.42 8.38 12.38
N ARG A 213 -13.43 7.07 12.12
CA ARG A 213 -12.66 6.05 12.85
C ARG A 213 -11.42 5.57 12.08
N ALA A 214 -10.94 6.35 11.10
CA ALA A 214 -9.81 5.94 10.25
C ALA A 214 -8.52 5.64 11.03
N THR A 215 -8.36 6.23 12.22
CA THR A 215 -7.23 6.01 13.12
C THR A 215 -7.51 5.04 14.27
N ASP A 216 -8.73 4.51 14.36
CA ASP A 216 -9.11 3.54 15.39
C ASP A 216 -8.62 2.13 14.99
N PRO A 217 -7.70 1.49 15.73
CA PRO A 217 -7.21 0.16 15.42
C PRO A 217 -8.32 -0.88 15.30
N GLY A 218 -9.32 -0.85 16.20
CA GLY A 218 -10.44 -1.77 16.16
C GLY A 218 -11.28 -1.65 14.87
N PHE A 219 -11.40 -0.44 14.31
CA PHE A 219 -12.03 -0.21 13.02
C PHE A 219 -11.16 -0.74 11.89
N ARG A 220 -9.86 -0.44 11.90
CA ARG A 220 -8.91 -0.79 10.84
C ARG A 220 -8.72 -2.30 10.74
N PHE A 221 -8.43 -2.98 11.84
CA PHE A 221 -8.31 -4.44 11.88
C PHE A 221 -9.59 -5.18 11.47
N ALA A 222 -10.73 -4.53 11.60
CA ALA A 222 -12.01 -5.10 11.18
C ALA A 222 -12.32 -4.92 9.69
N LEU A 223 -11.50 -4.20 8.91
CA LEU A 223 -11.74 -3.99 7.48
C LEU A 223 -11.50 -5.29 6.69
N PRO A 224 -12.33 -5.57 5.68
CA PRO A 224 -12.24 -6.81 4.92
C PRO A 224 -11.10 -6.82 3.88
N PHE A 225 -10.55 -5.66 3.55
CA PHE A 225 -9.45 -5.49 2.62
C PHE A 225 -8.30 -4.83 3.37
N ARG A 226 -7.12 -5.40 3.31
CA ARG A 226 -5.94 -4.89 4.03
C ARG A 226 -4.67 -5.19 3.25
N VAL A 227 -3.58 -4.58 3.66
CA VAL A 227 -2.24 -4.87 3.18
C VAL A 227 -1.42 -5.37 4.36
N ASP A 228 -0.98 -6.61 4.32
CA ASP A 228 0.03 -7.11 5.23
C ASP A 228 1.37 -6.50 4.81
N HIS A 229 1.97 -5.70 5.70
CA HIS A 229 3.09 -4.81 5.38
C HIS A 229 4.37 -5.30 6.07
N PHE A 230 5.27 -5.90 5.28
CA PHE A 230 6.51 -6.55 5.74
C PHE A 230 7.72 -5.61 5.71
N LYS A 231 7.52 -4.38 6.14
CA LYS A 231 8.56 -3.34 6.18
C LYS A 231 9.57 -3.51 7.31
N TRP A 232 9.18 -4.15 8.41
CA TRP A 232 9.89 -4.14 9.70
C TRP A 232 10.95 -5.23 9.77
N THR A 233 11.84 -5.25 8.76
CA THR A 233 12.94 -6.19 8.59
C THR A 233 14.27 -5.57 9.03
N ASP A 234 15.33 -6.35 9.07
CA ASP A 234 16.70 -5.90 9.39
C ASP A 234 17.22 -4.84 8.40
N GLY A 235 16.76 -4.87 7.14
CA GLY A 235 17.08 -3.86 6.13
C GLY A 235 16.48 -2.48 6.38
N LEU A 236 15.49 -2.34 7.28
CA LEU A 236 14.77 -1.08 7.49
C LEU A 236 15.71 0.08 7.86
N ARG A 237 16.62 -0.12 8.82
CA ARG A 237 17.55 0.95 9.26
C ARG A 237 18.40 1.45 8.11
N THR A 238 19.07 0.55 7.40
CA THR A 238 19.90 0.89 6.24
C THR A 238 19.09 1.59 5.16
N GLY A 239 17.86 1.15 4.91
CA GLY A 239 16.95 1.80 3.97
C GLY A 239 16.56 3.23 4.37
N LEU A 240 16.35 3.50 5.66
CA LEU A 240 16.07 4.84 6.18
C LEU A 240 17.28 5.76 6.08
N GLU A 241 18.47 5.28 6.45
CA GLU A 241 19.74 6.02 6.33
C GLU A 241 20.03 6.39 4.88
N HIS A 242 19.91 5.42 3.97
CA HIS A 242 20.07 5.66 2.53
C HIS A 242 19.08 6.70 2.01
N ARG A 243 17.81 6.62 2.42
CA ARG A 243 16.77 7.61 2.06
C ARG A 243 17.15 9.01 2.51
N LEU A 244 17.64 9.17 3.76
CA LEU A 244 18.02 10.47 4.29
C LEU A 244 19.24 11.06 3.59
N ALA A 245 20.16 10.22 3.13
CA ALA A 245 21.36 10.61 2.37
C ALA A 245 21.06 10.91 0.89
N THR A 246 19.94 10.41 0.34
CA THR A 246 19.63 10.53 -1.09
C THR A 246 19.19 11.97 -1.44
N PRO A 247 19.84 12.64 -2.41
CA PRO A 247 19.40 13.94 -2.91
C PRO A 247 17.99 13.89 -3.52
N GLY A 248 17.20 14.95 -3.34
CA GLY A 248 15.86 15.05 -3.95
C GLY A 248 14.73 14.30 -3.21
N VAL A 249 15.03 13.67 -2.08
CA VAL A 249 14.00 13.14 -1.19
C VAL A 249 13.16 14.29 -0.64
N SER A 250 11.83 14.16 -0.67
CA SER A 250 10.90 15.18 -0.20
C SER A 250 11.04 15.44 1.31
N GLU A 251 10.62 16.62 1.73
CA GLU A 251 10.57 17.00 3.16
C GLU A 251 9.78 15.97 3.98
N ALA A 252 8.57 15.58 3.52
CA ALA A 252 7.77 14.55 4.17
C ALA A 252 8.51 13.19 4.24
N GLY A 253 9.28 12.82 3.20
CA GLY A 253 10.09 11.60 3.20
C GLY A 253 11.25 11.67 4.18
N ARG A 254 11.88 12.84 4.35
CA ARG A 254 12.92 13.07 5.35
C ARG A 254 12.36 13.08 6.77
N GLU A 255 11.25 13.79 6.99
CA GLU A 255 10.56 13.80 8.29
C GLU A 255 10.19 12.39 8.74
N TYR A 256 9.54 11.63 7.86
CA TYR A 256 9.19 10.23 8.08
C TYR A 256 10.42 9.36 8.42
N GLY A 257 11.46 9.42 7.57
CA GLY A 257 12.69 8.65 7.77
C GLY A 257 13.41 9.02 9.06
N GLY A 258 13.51 10.32 9.36
CA GLY A 258 14.14 10.82 10.58
C GLY A 258 13.41 10.39 11.86
N LYS A 259 12.06 10.43 11.87
CA LYS A 259 11.26 9.97 13.02
C LYS A 259 11.47 8.48 13.30
N LEU A 260 11.40 7.64 12.27
CA LEU A 260 11.61 6.21 12.44
C LEU A 260 13.04 5.87 12.86
N LEU A 261 14.04 6.53 12.27
CA LEU A 261 15.43 6.30 12.64
C LEU A 261 15.68 6.69 14.09
N ALA A 262 15.23 7.87 14.52
CA ALA A 262 15.33 8.30 15.92
C ALA A 262 14.59 7.37 16.90
N TYR A 263 13.47 6.79 16.47
CA TYR A 263 12.77 5.77 17.25
C TYR A 263 13.63 4.50 17.39
N LEU A 264 14.18 3.99 16.29
CA LEU A 264 15.04 2.80 16.28
C LEU A 264 16.36 3.01 17.02
N ASP A 265 16.90 4.23 17.01
CA ASP A 265 18.11 4.58 17.79
C ASP A 265 17.86 4.47 19.30
N ARG A 266 16.65 4.82 19.74
CA ARG A 266 16.27 4.80 21.15
C ARG A 266 15.87 3.40 21.61
N GLU A 267 15.06 2.69 20.83
CA GLU A 267 14.43 1.42 21.24
C GLU A 267 15.17 0.17 20.73
N GLY A 268 15.94 0.29 19.63
CA GLY A 268 16.63 -0.82 18.97
C GLY A 268 15.71 -1.82 18.26
N ARG A 269 14.41 -1.74 18.50
CA ARG A 269 13.36 -2.63 17.98
C ARG A 269 12.01 -1.91 17.97
N ILE A 270 10.97 -2.55 17.49
CA ILE A 270 9.60 -2.06 17.69
C ILE A 270 9.11 -2.48 19.06
N ASP A 271 8.95 -1.54 19.98
CA ASP A 271 8.34 -1.84 21.28
C ASP A 271 6.84 -2.12 21.09
N LEU A 272 6.44 -3.35 21.42
CA LEU A 272 5.06 -3.81 21.26
C LEU A 272 4.07 -3.06 22.16
N ASN A 273 4.55 -2.36 23.19
CA ASN A 273 3.71 -1.49 24.02
C ASN A 273 3.38 -0.15 23.34
N HIS A 274 4.12 0.22 22.30
CA HIS A 274 3.92 1.48 21.57
C HIS A 274 2.98 1.32 20.37
N VAL A 275 2.53 0.11 20.05
CA VAL A 275 1.71 -0.19 18.88
C VAL A 275 0.47 -0.97 19.27
N ALA A 276 -0.63 -0.75 18.55
CA ALA A 276 -1.82 -1.58 18.72
C ALA A 276 -1.57 -2.94 18.04
N ILE A 277 -1.84 -4.03 18.76
CA ILE A 277 -1.70 -5.40 18.28
C ILE A 277 -3.08 -6.01 18.08
N ARG A 278 -3.25 -6.71 16.98
CA ARG A 278 -4.42 -7.52 16.74
C ARG A 278 -4.27 -8.88 17.44
N SER A 279 -5.21 -9.17 18.34
CA SER A 279 -5.38 -10.51 18.91
C SER A 279 -6.46 -11.27 18.14
N GLY A 280 -6.13 -12.42 17.59
CA GLY A 280 -7.04 -13.31 16.89
C GLY A 280 -6.80 -13.39 15.39
N THR A 281 -7.02 -14.58 14.84
CA THR A 281 -6.83 -14.91 13.44
C THR A 281 -8.14 -14.83 12.66
N GLY A 282 -8.08 -14.32 11.45
CA GLY A 282 -9.12 -14.44 10.46
C GLY A 282 -9.91 -13.15 10.17
N MET A 283 -10.37 -13.05 8.93
CA MET A 283 -11.30 -12.00 8.51
C MET A 283 -12.70 -12.30 9.02
N ALA A 284 -13.38 -11.25 9.50
CA ALA A 284 -14.77 -11.38 9.90
C ALA A 284 -15.65 -11.84 8.72
N PRO A 285 -16.55 -12.82 8.91
CA PRO A 285 -17.49 -13.21 7.88
C PRO A 285 -18.38 -12.04 7.45
N GLY A 286 -18.94 -12.11 6.24
CA GLY A 286 -19.87 -11.08 5.75
C GLY A 286 -19.19 -9.80 5.23
N TRP A 287 -18.04 -9.90 4.59
CA TRP A 287 -17.31 -8.76 4.03
C TRP A 287 -18.15 -7.85 3.13
N ARG A 288 -19.08 -8.42 2.32
CA ARG A 288 -20.00 -7.64 1.47
C ARG A 288 -20.93 -6.76 2.28
N THR A 289 -21.48 -7.31 3.37
CA THR A 289 -22.34 -6.55 4.31
C THR A 289 -21.55 -5.42 4.94
N ARG A 290 -20.31 -5.68 5.40
CA ARG A 290 -19.45 -4.65 5.99
C ARG A 290 -19.12 -3.55 4.99
N ALA A 291 -18.74 -3.88 3.76
CA ALA A 291 -18.52 -2.92 2.71
C ALA A 291 -19.77 -2.10 2.38
N ALA A 292 -20.96 -2.72 2.36
CA ALA A 292 -22.23 -2.03 2.16
C ALA A 292 -22.56 -1.05 3.29
N LEU A 293 -22.32 -1.42 4.55
CA LEU A 293 -22.49 -0.52 5.70
C LEU A 293 -21.56 0.70 5.63
N LEU A 294 -20.30 0.51 5.24
CA LEU A 294 -19.36 1.63 5.05
C LEU A 294 -19.83 2.56 3.94
N ARG A 295 -20.33 2.03 2.83
CA ARG A 295 -20.91 2.83 1.73
C ARG A 295 -22.13 3.62 2.19
N ALA A 296 -23.02 3.00 2.94
CA ALA A 296 -24.20 3.66 3.51
C ALA A 296 -23.79 4.79 4.47
N ALA A 297 -22.84 4.56 5.35
CA ALA A 297 -22.30 5.59 6.24
C ALA A 297 -21.68 6.77 5.48
N ALA A 298 -20.91 6.49 4.42
CA ALA A 298 -20.35 7.53 3.55
C ALA A 298 -21.43 8.33 2.82
N ALA A 299 -22.49 7.69 2.36
CA ALA A 299 -23.63 8.35 1.71
C ALA A 299 -24.38 9.25 2.69
N ALA A 300 -24.68 8.78 3.91
CA ALA A 300 -25.33 9.55 4.94
C ALA A 300 -24.52 10.81 5.33
N ARG A 301 -23.19 10.69 5.47
CA ARG A 301 -22.31 11.85 5.73
C ARG A 301 -22.34 12.88 4.58
N ARG A 302 -22.38 12.45 3.33
CA ARG A 302 -22.51 13.37 2.18
C ARG A 302 -23.84 14.09 2.19
N ALA A 303 -24.94 13.39 2.50
CA ALA A 303 -26.27 13.99 2.61
C ALA A 303 -26.30 15.05 3.73
N ALA A 304 -25.80 14.72 4.92
CA ALA A 304 -25.74 15.67 6.04
C ALA A 304 -24.92 16.93 5.70
N ARG A 305 -23.79 16.79 5.02
CA ARG A 305 -22.98 17.96 4.58
C ARG A 305 -23.71 18.84 3.56
N ARG A 306 -24.52 18.27 2.69
CA ARG A 306 -25.35 19.05 1.73
C ARG A 306 -26.41 19.86 2.45
N VAL A 307 -27.09 19.26 3.43
CA VAL A 307 -28.11 19.95 4.24
C VAL A 307 -27.47 21.09 5.07
N SER A 308 -26.34 20.84 5.75
CA SER A 308 -25.64 21.87 6.52
C SER A 308 -25.04 22.99 5.66
N GLY A 309 -24.66 22.70 4.42
CA GLY A 309 -24.22 23.71 3.45
C GLY A 309 -25.34 24.61 2.95
N LEU A 310 -26.57 24.10 2.90
CA LEU A 310 -27.76 24.88 2.54
C LEU A 310 -28.26 25.80 3.70
N VAL A 311 -27.89 25.49 4.94
CA VAL A 311 -28.31 26.22 6.15
C VAL A 311 -27.31 27.33 6.54
N ARG A 312 -26.16 27.47 5.87
CA ARG A 312 -25.29 28.63 6.14
C ARG A 312 -25.95 29.90 5.62
N PRO A 313 -26.32 30.88 6.49
CA PRO A 313 -26.81 32.16 6.04
C PRO A 313 -25.67 32.83 5.23
N ALA A 314 -26.06 33.44 4.09
CA ALA A 314 -25.18 34.33 3.35
C ALA A 314 -24.59 35.32 4.35
N LYS A 315 -23.25 35.32 4.54
CA LYS A 315 -22.62 36.43 5.25
C LYS A 315 -23.00 37.69 4.51
N SER A 316 -23.78 38.52 5.16
CA SER A 316 -24.15 39.86 4.69
C SER A 316 -22.82 40.58 4.38
N ALA A 317 -22.63 40.93 3.12
CA ALA A 317 -21.67 41.94 2.74
C ALA A 317 -22.18 43.26 3.34
N ALA A 318 -21.67 43.62 4.47
CA ALA A 318 -21.84 44.96 5.04
C ALA A 318 -20.49 45.63 5.07
N SER A 319 -20.40 46.61 4.16
CA SER A 319 -19.51 47.79 4.10
C SER A 319 -18.05 47.64 4.57
#